data_170c31aa91d789f6cb7f6063241ebd53
#
_entry.id   170c31aa91d789f6cb7f6063241ebd53
#
_cell.length_a   1.000
_cell.length_b   1.000
_cell.length_c   1.000
_cell.angle_alpha   90.00
_cell.angle_beta   90.00
_cell.angle_gamma   90.00
#
_symmetry.space_group_name_H-M   'P 1'
#
loop_
_entity.id
_entity.type
_entity.pdbx_description
1 polymer ?
#
loop_
_entity_poly.entity_id
_entity_poly.type
_entity_poly.pdbx_seq_one_letter_code
_entity_poly.pdbx_strand_id
1 'polypeptide(L)'
;MDLNFKKTTLGYGNRIAIKGFSAKLKAGSLVAITGDNGAGKSTLLKAIAGLIKPLKGKITKPKKSRIAYLAQQCDIDQTFPIDVKTLVKTGLWSFCGLWKNQRPYDSKIQNALEMVGLTELATHSLETLSGGQLQRALFARIIVQDADIILLDEPFNGIDRNTQKDLLALITYWQQQGRTVLTALHDPLVVQEFFPQMIQINQQNAFYGETTQFLDNTIDYIMPPLISNSLCISARKHLSPINDSLFLRL
;
A
#
# COMPACT_ATOMS: atom_id res chain seq x y z
N MET A 1 -4.31 -14.26 11.78
CA MET A 1 -5.69 -13.82 12.11
C MET A 1 -6.14 -12.82 11.07
N ASP A 2 -7.34 -12.93 10.56
CA ASP A 2 -7.83 -12.24 9.37
C ASP A 2 -8.40 -10.85 9.68
N LEU A 3 -8.40 -9.98 8.68
CA LEU A 3 -9.10 -8.70 8.70
C LEU A 3 -10.55 -8.94 8.21
N ASN A 4 -11.54 -8.70 9.07
CA ASN A 4 -12.93 -9.00 8.75
C ASN A 4 -13.80 -7.74 8.75
N PHE A 5 -14.63 -7.61 7.72
CA PHE A 5 -15.67 -6.61 7.56
C PHE A 5 -17.04 -7.28 7.69
N LYS A 6 -17.92 -6.77 8.56
CA LYS A 6 -19.28 -7.29 8.76
C LYS A 6 -20.29 -6.17 8.53
N LYS A 7 -20.97 -6.19 7.38
CA LYS A 7 -21.98 -5.18 6.96
C LYS A 7 -21.53 -3.75 7.25
N THR A 8 -20.26 -3.46 6.92
CA THR A 8 -19.57 -2.22 7.28
C THR A 8 -20.03 -1.09 6.36
N THR A 9 -20.53 0.00 6.94
CA THR A 9 -20.87 1.24 6.22
C THR A 9 -19.89 2.32 6.67
N LEU A 10 -19.22 2.96 5.71
CA LEU A 10 -18.19 3.97 5.94
C LEU A 10 -18.60 5.30 5.30
N GLY A 11 -18.22 6.40 5.93
CA GLY A 11 -18.49 7.75 5.43
C GLY A 11 -18.25 8.81 6.48
N TYR A 12 -18.61 10.05 6.16
CA TYR A 12 -18.47 11.22 7.02
C TYR A 12 -19.83 11.93 7.15
N GLY A 13 -20.34 12.06 8.37
CA GLY A 13 -21.68 12.62 8.61
C GLY A 13 -22.74 11.88 7.79
N ASN A 14 -23.44 12.60 6.92
CA ASN A 14 -24.49 12.04 6.06
C ASN A 14 -23.97 11.52 4.71
N ARG A 15 -22.69 11.71 4.39
CA ARG A 15 -22.10 11.27 3.12
C ARG A 15 -21.55 9.85 3.27
N ILE A 16 -22.25 8.88 2.70
CA ILE A 16 -21.83 7.48 2.67
C ILE A 16 -20.83 7.29 1.51
N ALA A 17 -19.67 6.73 1.82
CA ALA A 17 -18.66 6.35 0.84
C ALA A 17 -18.77 4.85 0.46
N ILE A 18 -19.00 3.98 1.45
CA ILE A 18 -19.16 2.54 1.25
C ILE A 18 -20.34 2.07 2.09
N LYS A 19 -21.22 1.24 1.50
CA LYS A 19 -22.44 0.76 2.14
C LYS A 19 -22.43 -0.75 2.31
N GLY A 20 -22.56 -1.22 3.55
CA GLY A 20 -22.86 -2.62 3.86
C GLY A 20 -21.77 -3.63 3.47
N PHE A 21 -20.53 -3.20 3.28
CA PHE A 21 -19.41 -4.05 2.85
C PHE A 21 -19.14 -5.19 3.82
N SER A 22 -19.03 -6.42 3.28
CA SER A 22 -18.66 -7.62 4.03
C SER A 22 -17.59 -8.39 3.28
N ALA A 23 -16.46 -8.63 3.94
CA ALA A 23 -15.33 -9.38 3.38
C ALA A 23 -14.47 -9.97 4.50
N LYS A 24 -13.71 -11.00 4.15
CA LYS A 24 -12.72 -11.61 5.03
C LYS A 24 -11.40 -11.71 4.28
N LEU A 25 -10.44 -10.87 4.63
CA LEU A 25 -9.09 -10.87 4.08
C LEU A 25 -8.21 -11.75 4.97
N LYS A 26 -7.51 -12.71 4.36
CA LYS A 26 -6.57 -13.58 5.08
C LYS A 26 -5.34 -12.78 5.51
N ALA A 27 -4.72 -13.19 6.61
CA ALA A 27 -3.40 -12.67 6.98
C ALA A 27 -2.38 -12.98 5.86
N GLY A 28 -1.48 -12.04 5.57
CA GLY A 28 -0.51 -12.18 4.49
C GLY A 28 -1.09 -11.92 3.09
N SER A 29 -2.33 -11.41 2.98
CA SER A 29 -2.89 -11.03 1.68
C SER A 29 -2.25 -9.77 1.12
N LEU A 30 -2.09 -9.72 -0.20
CA LEU A 30 -1.76 -8.53 -0.97
C LEU A 30 -2.99 -8.11 -1.78
N VAL A 31 -3.56 -6.95 -1.45
CA VAL A 31 -4.88 -6.52 -1.94
C VAL A 31 -4.80 -5.12 -2.55
N ALA A 32 -5.20 -4.98 -3.80
CA ALA A 32 -5.43 -3.68 -4.41
C ALA A 32 -6.81 -3.13 -4.00
N ILE A 33 -6.91 -1.81 -3.86
CA ILE A 33 -8.19 -1.10 -3.69
C ILE A 33 -8.35 -0.18 -4.90
N THR A 34 -9.37 -0.43 -5.71
CA THR A 34 -9.62 0.29 -6.96
C THR A 34 -10.98 0.99 -6.93
N GLY A 35 -11.16 1.94 -7.81
CA GLY A 35 -12.37 2.74 -7.96
C GLY A 35 -12.05 4.18 -8.33
N ASP A 36 -13.06 4.93 -8.77
CA ASP A 36 -12.94 6.32 -9.20
C ASP A 36 -12.41 7.25 -8.10
N ASN A 37 -11.98 8.44 -8.49
CA ASN A 37 -11.62 9.48 -7.54
C ASN A 37 -12.85 9.83 -6.67
N GLY A 38 -12.65 9.82 -5.34
CA GLY A 38 -13.76 10.03 -4.40
C GLY A 38 -14.64 8.80 -4.13
N ALA A 39 -14.36 7.63 -4.72
CA ALA A 39 -15.13 6.40 -4.48
C ALA A 39 -15.09 5.90 -3.03
N GLY A 40 -14.08 6.32 -2.24
CA GLY A 40 -13.98 5.92 -0.84
C GLY A 40 -12.76 5.05 -0.52
N LYS A 41 -11.76 4.94 -1.42
CA LYS A 41 -10.52 4.18 -1.19
C LYS A 41 -9.81 4.61 0.08
N SER A 42 -9.49 5.90 0.21
CA SER A 42 -8.86 6.46 1.42
C SER A 42 -9.75 6.33 2.66
N THR A 43 -11.08 6.41 2.50
CA THR A 43 -12.03 6.20 3.60
C THR A 43 -11.94 4.77 4.13
N LEU A 44 -11.84 3.77 3.24
CA LEU A 44 -11.65 2.37 3.63
C LEU A 44 -10.33 2.18 4.38
N LEU A 45 -9.20 2.70 3.84
CA LEU A 45 -7.89 2.62 4.47
C LEU A 45 -7.89 3.30 5.85
N LYS A 46 -8.44 4.51 5.98
CA LYS A 46 -8.57 5.25 7.25
C LYS A 46 -9.41 4.48 8.28
N ALA A 47 -10.47 3.80 7.84
CA ALA A 47 -11.29 2.96 8.73
C ALA A 47 -10.52 1.72 9.21
N ILE A 48 -9.74 1.07 8.34
CA ILE A 48 -8.86 -0.04 8.74
C ILE A 48 -7.77 0.46 9.69
N ALA A 49 -7.17 1.62 9.43
CA ALA A 49 -6.20 2.24 10.33
C ALA A 49 -6.79 2.59 11.71
N GLY A 50 -8.13 2.74 11.80
CA GLY A 50 -8.82 3.15 13.03
C GLY A 50 -8.89 4.66 13.20
N LEU A 51 -8.57 5.43 12.17
CA LEU A 51 -8.66 6.89 12.15
C LEU A 51 -10.11 7.37 12.05
N ILE A 52 -10.97 6.57 11.46
CA ILE A 52 -12.42 6.80 11.44
C ILE A 52 -13.16 5.54 11.92
N LYS A 53 -14.31 5.74 12.54
CA LYS A 53 -15.19 4.64 12.99
C LYS A 53 -16.23 4.33 11.90
N PRO A 54 -16.58 3.05 11.69
CA PRO A 54 -17.71 2.70 10.85
C PRO A 54 -19.00 3.35 11.34
N LEU A 55 -19.82 3.86 10.41
CA LEU A 55 -21.17 4.38 10.71
C LEU A 55 -22.13 3.25 11.09
N LYS A 56 -21.97 2.06 10.44
CA LYS A 56 -22.71 0.82 10.75
C LYS A 56 -21.79 -0.38 10.54
N GLY A 57 -22.12 -1.50 11.18
CA GLY A 57 -21.34 -2.73 11.09
C GLY A 57 -20.05 -2.67 11.90
N LYS A 58 -19.08 -3.52 11.55
CA LYS A 58 -17.84 -3.67 12.32
C LYS A 58 -16.67 -4.09 11.46
N ILE A 59 -15.50 -3.51 11.74
CA ILE A 59 -14.19 -3.98 11.25
C ILE A 59 -13.49 -4.68 12.43
N THR A 60 -13.09 -5.94 12.23
CA THR A 60 -12.37 -6.71 13.24
C THR A 60 -10.96 -6.98 12.71
N LYS A 61 -9.97 -6.62 13.51
CA LYS A 61 -8.54 -6.79 13.22
C LYS A 61 -7.93 -7.81 14.19
N PRO A 62 -6.79 -8.41 13.86
CA PRO A 62 -6.06 -9.25 14.80
C PRO A 62 -5.76 -8.47 16.09
N LYS A 63 -5.93 -9.14 17.24
CA LYS A 63 -5.58 -8.52 18.53
C LYS A 63 -4.09 -8.17 18.54
N LYS A 64 -3.75 -6.95 18.96
CA LYS A 64 -2.38 -6.41 19.05
C LYS A 64 -1.66 -6.24 17.68
N SER A 65 -2.35 -6.32 16.53
CA SER A 65 -1.71 -6.04 15.24
C SER A 65 -1.26 -4.58 15.16
N ARG A 66 -0.03 -4.40 14.73
CA ARG A 66 0.53 -3.09 14.41
C ARG A 66 0.09 -2.71 13.00
N ILE A 67 -0.34 -1.48 12.82
CA ILE A 67 -0.80 -0.96 11.54
C ILE A 67 0.06 0.22 11.15
N ALA A 68 0.66 0.15 9.95
CA ALA A 68 1.28 1.29 9.30
C ALA A 68 0.32 1.85 8.26
N TYR A 69 0.18 3.16 8.21
CA TYR A 69 -0.61 3.86 7.21
C TYR A 69 0.22 4.95 6.54
N LEU A 70 0.36 4.82 5.23
CA LEU A 70 0.90 5.84 4.36
C LEU A 70 -0.27 6.59 3.72
N ALA A 71 -0.50 7.81 4.18
CA ALA A 71 -1.50 8.70 3.60
C ALA A 71 -1.03 9.23 2.23
N GLN A 72 -1.96 9.71 1.43
CA GLN A 72 -1.66 10.35 0.15
C GLN A 72 -0.67 11.51 0.34
N GLN A 73 0.24 11.67 -0.61
CA GLN A 73 1.45 12.52 -0.48
C GLN A 73 1.18 14.01 -0.26
N CYS A 74 0.00 14.51 -0.64
CA CYS A 74 -0.39 15.92 -0.46
C CYS A 74 -0.48 16.39 1.01
N ASP A 75 -0.40 15.48 1.99
CA ASP A 75 -0.50 15.81 3.40
C ASP A 75 0.87 16.09 4.07
N ILE A 76 1.99 16.05 3.31
CA ILE A 76 3.33 16.23 3.87
C ILE A 76 3.87 17.60 3.48
N ASP A 77 4.02 18.44 4.48
CA ASP A 77 4.70 19.71 4.32
C ASP A 77 6.22 19.48 4.21
N GLN A 78 6.75 19.58 2.99
CA GLN A 78 8.18 19.41 2.73
C GLN A 78 9.02 20.58 3.26
N THR A 79 8.41 21.73 3.53
CA THR A 79 9.10 22.91 4.07
C THR A 79 9.37 22.76 5.58
N PHE A 80 8.80 21.73 6.23
CA PHE A 80 9.08 21.45 7.62
C PHE A 80 10.57 21.09 7.82
N PRO A 81 11.30 21.78 8.70
CA PRO A 81 12.76 21.71 8.78
C PRO A 81 13.26 20.43 9.47
N ILE A 82 13.04 19.28 8.83
CA ILE A 82 13.60 17.99 9.27
C ILE A 82 14.36 17.32 8.14
N ASP A 83 15.29 16.46 8.50
CA ASP A 83 16.04 15.62 7.58
C ASP A 83 15.35 14.26 7.36
N VAL A 84 15.81 13.55 6.33
CA VAL A 84 15.31 12.21 5.95
C VAL A 84 15.38 11.24 7.12
N LYS A 85 16.50 11.20 7.85
CA LYS A 85 16.69 10.31 9.02
C LYS A 85 15.66 10.60 10.11
N THR A 86 15.37 11.86 10.36
CA THR A 86 14.36 12.29 11.33
C THR A 86 12.96 11.89 10.89
N LEU A 87 12.60 12.05 9.60
CA LEU A 87 11.35 11.56 9.07
C LEU A 87 11.20 10.04 9.30
N VAL A 88 12.22 9.25 8.98
CA VAL A 88 12.22 7.79 9.17
C VAL A 88 12.08 7.43 10.65
N LYS A 89 12.76 8.15 11.54
CA LYS A 89 12.66 7.99 13.01
C LYS A 89 11.24 8.16 13.52
N THR A 90 10.41 9.01 12.91
CA THR A 90 8.99 9.17 13.33
C THR A 90 8.21 7.85 13.25
N GLY A 91 8.62 6.91 12.40
CA GLY A 91 8.05 5.57 12.32
C GLY A 91 8.17 4.77 13.62
N LEU A 92 9.15 5.07 14.47
CA LEU A 92 9.36 4.40 15.75
C LEU A 92 8.43 4.88 16.87
N TRP A 93 7.72 5.99 16.68
CA TRP A 93 6.86 6.55 17.74
C TRP A 93 5.76 5.61 18.19
N SER A 94 5.33 4.71 17.32
CA SER A 94 4.37 3.65 17.64
C SER A 94 4.91 2.62 18.65
N PHE A 95 6.25 2.48 18.77
CA PHE A 95 6.90 1.52 19.67
C PHE A 95 7.38 2.15 20.96
N CYS A 96 8.08 3.26 20.86
CA CYS A 96 8.76 3.84 22.00
C CYS A 96 8.11 5.13 22.49
N GLY A 97 7.09 5.64 21.79
CA GLY A 97 6.54 6.96 22.08
C GLY A 97 7.55 8.08 21.75
N LEU A 98 7.13 9.33 21.95
CA LEU A 98 7.93 10.52 21.61
C LEU A 98 9.16 10.72 22.52
N TRP A 99 9.11 10.22 23.74
CA TRP A 99 10.05 10.58 24.83
C TRP A 99 11.10 9.52 25.16
N LYS A 100 11.01 8.31 24.59
CA LYS A 100 12.00 7.26 24.86
C LYS A 100 13.23 7.42 23.99
N ASN A 101 14.38 7.02 24.55
CA ASN A 101 15.64 6.97 23.83
C ASN A 101 15.52 6.05 22.60
N GLN A 102 15.76 6.60 21.39
CA GLN A 102 15.65 5.88 20.12
C GLN A 102 17.01 5.32 19.65
N ARG A 103 18.13 5.58 20.36
CA ARG A 103 19.46 5.06 20.00
C ARG A 103 19.51 3.54 19.77
N PRO A 104 18.78 2.70 20.55
CA PRO A 104 18.75 1.26 20.30
C PRO A 104 18.21 0.86 18.92
N TYR A 105 17.58 1.79 18.22
CA TYR A 105 16.96 1.56 16.90
C TYR A 105 17.76 2.19 15.75
N ASP A 106 18.95 2.74 15.99
CA ASP A 106 19.75 3.39 14.93
C ASP A 106 20.11 2.41 13.81
N SER A 107 20.44 1.15 14.12
CA SER A 107 20.67 0.12 13.12
C SER A 107 19.43 -0.18 12.27
N LYS A 108 18.25 -0.19 12.89
CA LYS A 108 16.98 -0.40 12.17
C LYS A 108 16.66 0.74 11.20
N ILE A 109 17.00 1.98 11.60
CA ILE A 109 16.85 3.16 10.73
C ILE A 109 17.84 3.09 9.58
N GLN A 110 19.10 2.74 9.86
CA GLN A 110 20.14 2.60 8.85
C GLN A 110 19.75 1.54 7.81
N ASN A 111 19.37 0.37 8.26
CA ASN A 111 18.90 -0.70 7.36
C ASN A 111 17.70 -0.26 6.50
N ALA A 112 16.75 0.47 7.08
CA ALA A 112 15.60 0.97 6.33
C ALA A 112 16.00 1.97 5.24
N LEU A 113 16.97 2.85 5.51
CA LEU A 113 17.52 3.79 4.53
C LEU A 113 18.28 3.06 3.41
N GLU A 114 19.04 2.03 3.75
CA GLU A 114 19.75 1.18 2.79
C GLU A 114 18.76 0.45 1.85
N MET A 115 17.71 -0.16 2.41
CA MET A 115 16.69 -0.87 1.63
C MET A 115 15.99 0.02 0.59
N VAL A 116 15.90 1.32 0.83
CA VAL A 116 15.28 2.27 -0.13
C VAL A 116 16.32 3.09 -0.91
N GLY A 117 17.62 2.85 -0.71
CA GLY A 117 18.69 3.56 -1.42
C GLY A 117 18.83 5.03 -1.04
N LEU A 118 18.63 5.39 0.24
CA LEU A 118 18.68 6.77 0.73
C LEU A 118 19.77 7.01 1.80
N THR A 119 20.73 6.11 1.94
CA THR A 119 21.81 6.24 2.95
C THR A 119 22.56 7.57 2.83
N GLU A 120 22.97 7.93 1.61
CA GLU A 120 23.71 9.17 1.34
C GLU A 120 22.86 10.44 1.58
N LEU A 121 21.54 10.32 1.51
CA LEU A 121 20.61 11.43 1.71
C LEU A 121 20.05 11.52 3.14
N ALA A 122 20.55 10.71 4.07
CA ALA A 122 20.01 10.62 5.43
C ALA A 122 19.94 11.96 6.19
N THR A 123 20.91 12.86 5.93
CA THR A 123 21.00 14.20 6.56
C THR A 123 20.45 15.32 5.69
N HIS A 124 19.91 15.01 4.50
CA HIS A 124 19.35 16.04 3.62
C HIS A 124 17.97 16.48 4.10
N SER A 125 17.66 17.76 3.92
CA SER A 125 16.33 18.32 4.19
C SER A 125 15.30 17.70 3.24
N LEU A 126 14.07 17.50 3.73
CA LEU A 126 12.97 17.02 2.90
C LEU A 126 12.67 17.93 1.70
N GLU A 127 12.88 19.23 1.86
CA GLU A 127 12.68 20.24 0.82
C GLU A 127 13.56 20.00 -0.42
N THR A 128 14.74 19.39 -0.23
CA THR A 128 15.69 19.14 -1.34
C THR A 128 15.44 17.84 -2.08
N LEU A 129 14.49 17.03 -1.63
CA LEU A 129 14.20 15.71 -2.20
C LEU A 129 13.33 15.81 -3.46
N SER A 130 13.64 14.99 -4.46
CA SER A 130 12.69 14.72 -5.54
C SER A 130 11.45 13.97 -5.01
N GLY A 131 10.34 13.99 -5.75
CA GLY A 131 9.13 13.25 -5.37
C GLY A 131 9.39 11.76 -5.13
N GLY A 132 10.21 11.13 -5.98
CA GLY A 132 10.60 9.72 -5.81
C GLY A 132 11.47 9.47 -4.57
N GLN A 133 12.41 10.38 -4.27
CA GLN A 133 13.23 10.30 -3.06
C GLN A 133 12.38 10.48 -1.78
N LEU A 134 11.46 11.43 -1.77
CA LEU A 134 10.52 11.60 -0.68
C LEU A 134 9.67 10.35 -0.48
N GLN A 135 9.17 9.77 -1.56
CA GLN A 135 8.36 8.55 -1.49
C GLN A 135 9.16 7.38 -0.92
N ARG A 136 10.42 7.19 -1.33
CA ARG A 136 11.34 6.21 -0.75
C ARG A 136 11.57 6.46 0.75
N ALA A 137 11.71 7.72 1.19
CA ALA A 137 11.85 8.07 2.60
C ALA A 137 10.60 7.70 3.42
N LEU A 138 9.41 7.88 2.84
CA LEU A 138 8.15 7.46 3.45
C LEU A 138 8.03 5.94 3.56
N PHE A 139 8.51 5.20 2.56
CA PHE A 139 8.59 3.74 2.65
C PHE A 139 9.60 3.29 3.72
N ALA A 140 10.77 3.94 3.84
CA ALA A 140 11.69 3.68 4.94
C ALA A 140 11.04 3.89 6.31
N ARG A 141 10.22 4.94 6.46
CA ARG A 141 9.41 5.16 7.66
C ARG A 141 8.44 4.01 7.93
N ILE A 142 7.81 3.42 6.90
CA ILE A 142 6.95 2.23 7.05
C ILE A 142 7.76 0.99 7.46
N ILE A 143 8.96 0.81 6.89
CA ILE A 143 9.86 -0.31 7.25
C ILE A 143 10.17 -0.31 8.76
N VAL A 144 10.54 0.84 9.32
CA VAL A 144 10.87 0.93 10.76
C VAL A 144 9.66 0.71 11.66
N GLN A 145 8.43 0.94 11.18
CA GLN A 145 7.21 0.65 11.92
C GLN A 145 6.97 -0.86 12.12
N ASP A 146 7.58 -1.70 11.30
CA ASP A 146 7.50 -3.17 11.41
C ASP A 146 6.07 -3.67 11.66
N ALA A 147 5.14 -3.22 10.84
CA ALA A 147 3.72 -3.42 11.02
C ALA A 147 3.25 -4.76 10.43
N ASP A 148 2.23 -5.37 11.05
CA ASP A 148 1.59 -6.60 10.57
C ASP A 148 0.61 -6.30 9.42
N ILE A 149 0.03 -5.09 9.42
CA ILE A 149 -0.88 -4.61 8.38
C ILE A 149 -0.32 -3.29 7.84
N ILE A 150 -0.10 -3.23 6.53
CA ILE A 150 0.44 -2.06 5.83
C ILE A 150 -0.63 -1.52 4.89
N LEU A 151 -0.94 -0.25 5.04
CA LEU A 151 -1.98 0.45 4.29
C LEU A 151 -1.32 1.57 3.49
N LEU A 152 -1.44 1.54 2.16
CA LEU A 152 -0.80 2.50 1.26
C LEU A 152 -1.88 3.20 0.42
N ASP A 153 -1.95 4.52 0.55
CA ASP A 153 -2.92 5.35 -0.15
C ASP A 153 -2.25 6.07 -1.33
N GLU A 154 -2.45 5.55 -2.54
CA GLU A 154 -1.89 6.04 -3.79
C GLU A 154 -0.36 6.24 -3.75
N PRO A 155 0.41 5.21 -3.38
CA PRO A 155 1.83 5.35 -3.09
C PRO A 155 2.71 5.61 -4.30
N PHE A 156 2.18 5.54 -5.53
CA PHE A 156 2.94 5.70 -6.77
C PHE A 156 2.64 7.01 -7.50
N ASN A 157 1.84 7.90 -6.90
CA ASN A 157 1.53 9.18 -7.52
C ASN A 157 2.76 10.08 -7.58
N GLY A 158 3.04 10.62 -8.78
CA GLY A 158 4.11 11.59 -8.99
C GLY A 158 5.54 11.01 -8.96
N ILE A 159 5.71 9.70 -9.08
CA ILE A 159 7.01 9.05 -9.15
C ILE A 159 7.26 8.42 -10.53
N ASP A 160 8.54 8.26 -10.87
CA ASP A 160 8.96 7.60 -12.09
C ASP A 160 8.78 6.08 -12.05
N ARG A 161 8.79 5.44 -13.23
CA ARG A 161 8.56 4.00 -13.38
C ARG A 161 9.62 3.13 -12.67
N ASN A 162 10.86 3.58 -12.57
CA ASN A 162 11.91 2.80 -11.92
C ASN A 162 11.69 2.80 -10.40
N THR A 163 11.45 3.98 -9.81
CA THR A 163 11.07 4.09 -8.41
C THR A 163 9.81 3.27 -8.11
N GLN A 164 8.80 3.30 -8.99
CA GLN A 164 7.59 2.49 -8.83
C GLN A 164 7.89 0.98 -8.78
N LYS A 165 8.76 0.47 -9.67
CA LYS A 165 9.18 -0.94 -9.67
C LYS A 165 9.89 -1.34 -8.38
N ASP A 166 10.81 -0.52 -7.89
CA ASP A 166 11.53 -0.77 -6.64
C ASP A 166 10.56 -0.85 -5.45
N LEU A 167 9.58 0.06 -5.39
CA LEU A 167 8.58 0.08 -4.32
C LEU A 167 7.59 -1.09 -4.43
N LEU A 168 7.23 -1.54 -5.64
CA LEU A 168 6.42 -2.75 -5.85
C LEU A 168 7.17 -4.00 -5.39
N ALA A 169 8.47 -4.11 -5.67
CA ALA A 169 9.31 -5.19 -5.16
C ALA A 169 9.31 -5.22 -3.62
N LEU A 170 9.40 -4.06 -2.97
CA LEU A 170 9.35 -3.96 -1.51
C LEU A 170 7.96 -4.35 -0.95
N ILE A 171 6.88 -3.98 -1.62
CA ILE A 171 5.51 -4.38 -1.25
C ILE A 171 5.36 -5.91 -1.34
N THR A 172 5.87 -6.51 -2.42
CA THR A 172 5.87 -7.97 -2.61
C THR A 172 6.69 -8.66 -1.53
N TYR A 173 7.87 -8.13 -1.21
CA TYR A 173 8.70 -8.62 -0.11
C TYR A 173 7.96 -8.60 1.23
N TRP A 174 7.23 -7.53 1.57
CA TRP A 174 6.43 -7.48 2.80
C TRP A 174 5.37 -8.56 2.84
N GLN A 175 4.70 -8.82 1.72
CA GLN A 175 3.70 -9.89 1.63
C GLN A 175 4.34 -11.27 1.83
N GLN A 176 5.53 -11.52 1.25
CA GLN A 176 6.29 -12.77 1.45
C GLN A 176 6.71 -12.96 2.91
N GLN A 177 6.94 -11.87 3.66
CA GLN A 177 7.17 -11.89 5.10
C GLN A 177 5.87 -12.13 5.93
N GLY A 178 4.76 -12.45 5.28
CA GLY A 178 3.46 -12.72 5.92
C GLY A 178 2.70 -11.48 6.37
N ARG A 179 3.12 -10.27 5.95
CA ARG A 179 2.42 -9.02 6.25
C ARG A 179 1.22 -8.86 5.33
N THR A 180 0.12 -8.34 5.85
CA THR A 180 -1.06 -8.01 5.04
C THR A 180 -0.89 -6.61 4.46
N VAL A 181 -0.94 -6.48 3.13
CA VAL A 181 -0.76 -5.18 2.46
C VAL A 181 -2.02 -4.83 1.67
N LEU A 182 -2.56 -3.64 1.92
CA LEU A 182 -3.66 -3.07 1.14
C LEU A 182 -3.18 -1.76 0.50
N THR A 183 -3.32 -1.66 -0.81
CA THR A 183 -2.81 -0.51 -1.57
C THR A 183 -3.92 0.07 -2.45
N ALA A 184 -4.25 1.36 -2.25
CA ALA A 184 -5.13 2.08 -3.18
C ALA A 184 -4.36 2.44 -4.45
N LEU A 185 -4.90 2.06 -5.61
CA LEU A 185 -4.27 2.18 -6.91
C LEU A 185 -5.27 2.62 -7.99
N HIS A 186 -4.74 3.26 -9.04
CA HIS A 186 -5.50 3.66 -10.23
C HIS A 186 -5.06 2.92 -11.49
N ASP A 187 -3.81 2.41 -11.54
CA ASP A 187 -3.26 1.76 -12.72
C ASP A 187 -3.72 0.28 -12.78
N PRO A 188 -4.60 -0.08 -13.74
CA PRO A 188 -5.11 -1.44 -13.85
C PRO A 188 -4.03 -2.45 -14.25
N LEU A 189 -2.97 -2.03 -14.96
CA LEU A 189 -1.87 -2.92 -15.35
C LEU A 189 -1.06 -3.33 -14.14
N VAL A 190 -0.75 -2.39 -13.25
CA VAL A 190 -0.08 -2.67 -11.98
C VAL A 190 -0.93 -3.58 -11.10
N VAL A 191 -2.24 -3.34 -11.03
CA VAL A 191 -3.16 -4.18 -10.26
C VAL A 191 -3.16 -5.61 -10.80
N GLN A 192 -3.27 -5.78 -12.10
CA GLN A 192 -3.30 -7.10 -12.76
C GLN A 192 -1.99 -7.87 -12.57
N GLU A 193 -0.86 -7.19 -12.67
CA GLU A 193 0.45 -7.82 -12.64
C GLU A 193 0.88 -8.22 -11.22
N PHE A 194 0.60 -7.37 -10.21
CA PHE A 194 1.19 -7.51 -8.88
C PHE A 194 0.21 -7.91 -7.77
N PHE A 195 -1.10 -7.69 -7.94
CA PHE A 195 -2.07 -7.89 -6.87
C PHE A 195 -3.02 -9.05 -7.16
N PRO A 196 -2.88 -10.19 -6.47
CA PRO A 196 -3.73 -11.36 -6.70
C PRO A 196 -5.18 -11.13 -6.29
N GLN A 197 -5.43 -10.19 -5.38
CA GLN A 197 -6.76 -9.87 -4.85
C GLN A 197 -7.03 -8.38 -4.91
N MET A 198 -8.30 -8.03 -5.07
CA MET A 198 -8.70 -6.63 -5.07
C MET A 198 -10.02 -6.37 -4.36
N ILE A 199 -10.19 -5.12 -3.92
CA ILE A 199 -11.45 -4.53 -3.52
C ILE A 199 -11.80 -3.48 -4.55
N GLN A 200 -12.84 -3.71 -5.34
CA GLN A 200 -13.37 -2.71 -6.27
C GLN A 200 -14.48 -1.92 -5.59
N ILE A 201 -14.37 -0.59 -5.61
CA ILE A 201 -15.39 0.32 -5.05
C ILE A 201 -16.07 1.05 -6.21
N ASN A 202 -17.38 0.87 -6.34
CA ASN A 202 -18.20 1.52 -7.36
C ASN A 202 -19.53 1.95 -6.76
N GLN A 203 -19.90 3.23 -6.91
CA GLN A 203 -21.19 3.81 -6.47
C GLN A 203 -21.61 3.38 -5.06
N GLN A 204 -20.71 3.54 -4.08
CA GLN A 204 -20.88 3.16 -2.66
C GLN A 204 -20.88 1.63 -2.39
N ASN A 205 -20.88 0.78 -3.41
CA ASN A 205 -20.72 -0.66 -3.25
C ASN A 205 -19.24 -1.04 -3.28
N ALA A 206 -18.85 -2.00 -2.47
CA ALA A 206 -17.51 -2.54 -2.47
C ALA A 206 -17.57 -4.07 -2.62
N PHE A 207 -16.76 -4.60 -3.52
CA PHE A 207 -16.68 -6.02 -3.84
C PHE A 207 -15.24 -6.49 -3.64
N TYR A 208 -15.07 -7.63 -3.00
CA TYR A 208 -13.77 -8.25 -2.75
C TYR A 208 -13.68 -9.60 -3.45
N GLY A 209 -12.60 -9.86 -4.15
CA GLY A 209 -12.35 -11.14 -4.83
C GLY A 209 -10.97 -11.21 -5.46
N GLU A 210 -10.75 -12.26 -6.25
CA GLU A 210 -9.54 -12.43 -7.06
C GLU A 210 -9.52 -11.39 -8.18
N THR A 211 -8.36 -10.81 -8.45
CA THR A 211 -8.19 -9.74 -9.45
C THR A 211 -8.66 -10.17 -10.84
N THR A 212 -8.40 -11.41 -11.22
CA THR A 212 -8.83 -11.98 -12.51
C THR A 212 -10.34 -11.93 -12.73
N GLN A 213 -11.14 -12.17 -11.67
CA GLN A 213 -12.61 -12.14 -11.75
C GLN A 213 -13.19 -10.76 -12.12
N PHE A 214 -12.49 -9.69 -11.76
CA PHE A 214 -12.91 -8.32 -12.04
C PHE A 214 -12.47 -7.86 -13.43
N LEU A 215 -11.35 -8.35 -13.91
CA LEU A 215 -10.79 -7.96 -15.21
C LEU A 215 -11.49 -8.64 -16.37
N ASP A 216 -11.91 -9.89 -16.23
CA ASP A 216 -12.69 -10.60 -17.23
C ASP A 216 -14.01 -9.87 -17.53
N ASN A 217 -14.66 -9.32 -16.51
CA ASN A 217 -15.87 -8.50 -16.66
C ASN A 217 -15.62 -7.11 -17.27
N THR A 218 -14.37 -6.63 -17.30
CA THR A 218 -14.01 -5.31 -17.83
C THR A 218 -13.56 -5.39 -19.28
N ILE A 219 -13.01 -6.52 -19.71
CA ILE A 219 -12.58 -6.78 -21.11
C ILE A 219 -13.78 -6.78 -22.05
N ASP A 220 -14.95 -7.27 -21.62
CA ASP A 220 -16.19 -7.23 -22.39
C ASP A 220 -16.72 -5.79 -22.64
N TYR A 221 -16.26 -4.80 -21.89
CA TYR A 221 -16.68 -3.39 -22.03
C TYR A 221 -15.70 -2.52 -22.85
N ILE A 222 -14.47 -2.97 -23.06
CA ILE A 222 -13.40 -2.13 -23.67
C ILE A 222 -12.99 -2.62 -25.07
N MET A 223 -13.28 -3.87 -25.43
CA MET A 223 -13.01 -4.39 -26.78
C MET A 223 -14.31 -4.60 -27.54
N PRO A 224 -14.52 -3.94 -28.71
CA PRO A 224 -15.48 -4.43 -29.68
C PRO A 224 -15.03 -5.82 -30.15
N PRO A 225 -15.96 -6.72 -30.55
CA PRO A 225 -15.64 -8.10 -30.88
C PRO A 225 -14.91 -8.20 -32.23
N LEU A 226 -13.61 -8.04 -32.22
CA LEU A 226 -12.74 -8.38 -33.36
C LEU A 226 -11.43 -8.96 -32.86
N ILE A 227 -11.20 -10.18 -33.30
CA ILE A 227 -10.00 -11.03 -33.31
C ILE A 227 -10.00 -12.12 -32.25
N SER A 228 -10.40 -13.28 -32.78
CA SER A 228 -10.34 -14.61 -32.22
C SER A 228 -8.94 -15.05 -31.75
N ASN A 229 -8.92 -15.68 -30.59
CA ASN A 229 -8.07 -16.79 -30.15
C ASN A 229 -6.84 -17.16 -31.01
N SER A 230 -5.71 -16.43 -30.87
CA SER A 230 -4.40 -17.02 -31.22
C SER A 230 -3.16 -16.34 -30.62
N LEU A 231 -3.30 -15.24 -29.86
CA LEU A 231 -2.16 -14.50 -29.33
C LEU A 231 -1.94 -14.60 -27.81
N CYS A 232 -2.89 -15.17 -27.06
CA CYS A 232 -2.77 -15.27 -25.59
C CYS A 232 -1.87 -16.42 -25.08
N ILE A 233 -1.43 -17.34 -25.94
CA ILE A 233 -0.60 -18.50 -25.51
C ILE A 233 0.91 -18.24 -25.65
N SER A 234 1.31 -17.22 -26.39
CA SER A 234 2.72 -16.91 -26.67
C SER A 234 3.41 -16.06 -25.57
N ALA A 235 2.66 -15.29 -24.79
CA ALA A 235 3.24 -14.37 -23.79
C ALA A 235 3.68 -15.04 -22.48
N ARG A 236 3.27 -16.29 -22.22
CA ARG A 236 3.66 -17.03 -20.99
C ARG A 236 5.02 -17.74 -21.04
N LYS A 237 5.76 -17.67 -22.16
CA LYS A 237 7.03 -18.42 -22.33
C LYS A 237 8.32 -17.61 -22.23
N HIS A 238 8.27 -16.31 -21.94
CA HIS A 238 9.46 -15.46 -21.89
C HIS A 238 9.59 -14.63 -20.60
N LEU A 239 9.17 -15.15 -19.45
CA LEU A 239 9.58 -14.61 -18.16
C LEU A 239 10.66 -15.51 -17.58
N SER A 240 11.91 -15.17 -17.83
CA SER A 240 13.06 -15.68 -17.09
C SER A 240 12.93 -15.26 -15.62
N PRO A 241 13.35 -16.12 -14.66
CA PRO A 241 13.28 -15.81 -13.24
C PRO A 241 14.12 -14.57 -12.92
N ILE A 242 13.55 -13.68 -12.15
CA ILE A 242 14.22 -12.50 -11.59
C ILE A 242 15.44 -12.98 -10.82
N ASN A 243 16.58 -12.45 -11.17
CA ASN A 243 17.90 -12.81 -10.70
C ASN A 243 17.99 -12.62 -9.18
N ASP A 244 18.10 -13.72 -8.42
CA ASP A 244 18.23 -13.79 -6.95
C ASP A 244 19.46 -13.04 -6.38
N SER A 245 20.28 -12.45 -7.23
CA SER A 245 21.53 -11.83 -6.83
C SER A 245 21.41 -10.48 -6.11
N LEU A 246 20.23 -9.88 -6.07
CA LEU A 246 20.04 -8.59 -5.38
C LEU A 246 19.67 -8.74 -3.89
N PHE A 247 19.25 -9.94 -3.46
CA PHE A 247 18.79 -10.20 -2.10
C PHE A 247 19.74 -11.05 -1.23
N LEU A 248 20.88 -11.50 -1.77
CA LEU A 248 21.86 -12.32 -1.05
C LEU A 248 22.96 -11.51 -0.34
N ARG A 249 22.78 -10.19 -0.18
CA ARG A 249 23.69 -9.32 0.59
C ARG A 249 22.97 -8.57 1.72
N LEU A 250 22.07 -9.26 2.44
CA LEU A 250 21.55 -8.82 3.73
C LEU A 250 21.70 -9.94 4.74
#